data_e351953ad38fd2fd487011a3a7481088
#
_entry.id   e351953ad38fd2fd487011a3a7481088
#
_cell.length_a   1.000
_cell.length_b   1.000
_cell.length_c   1.000
_cell.angle_alpha   90.00
_cell.angle_beta   90.00
_cell.angle_gamma   90.00
#
_symmetry.space_group_name_H-M   'P 1'
#
loop_
_entity.id
_entity.type
_entity.pdbx_description
1 polymer ?
#
loop_
_entity_poly.entity_id
_entity_poly.type
_entity_poly.pdbx_seq_one_letter_code
_entity_poly.pdbx_strand_id
1 'polypeptide(L)'
;MDYLKLDEQLCFPLYVCSKEIIKRYKPFLEQIDLTYTQYIVMMVMWEEKEIQFRDLVNKMYLESNTLSPVLKKLEDKKLIERKKITGNDKNIILSITKKGIELKEEAKLVPMQLGKCLEIKEEDGKTLKEILHRLMQTFN
;
A
#
# COMPACT_ATOMS: atom_id res chain seq x y z
N MET A 1 21.17 -3.89 30.23
CA MET A 1 20.75 -3.80 28.82
C MET A 1 21.27 -2.50 28.22
N ASP A 2 21.96 -2.59 27.12
CA ASP A 2 22.46 -1.40 26.42
C ASP A 2 21.47 -1.02 25.32
N TYR A 3 20.66 0.00 25.59
CA TYR A 3 19.58 0.42 24.70
C TYR A 3 20.07 1.03 23.37
N LEU A 4 21.38 1.30 23.25
CA LEU A 4 21.94 1.83 22.01
C LEU A 4 22.66 0.78 21.16
N LYS A 5 22.66 -0.47 21.58
CA LYS A 5 23.16 -1.57 20.77
C LYS A 5 22.14 -1.89 19.66
N LEU A 6 22.64 -1.97 18.44
CA LEU A 6 21.78 -2.23 17.28
C LEU A 6 20.99 -3.55 17.43
N ASP A 7 21.65 -4.60 17.92
CA ASP A 7 21.03 -5.92 18.10
C ASP A 7 19.90 -5.93 19.15
N GLU A 8 19.87 -4.91 20.00
CA GLU A 8 18.83 -4.79 21.05
C GLU A 8 17.62 -3.98 20.56
N GLN A 9 17.65 -3.49 19.32
CA GLN A 9 16.59 -2.63 18.81
C GLN A 9 15.51 -3.46 18.10
N LEU A 10 14.25 -3.22 18.45
CA LEU A 10 13.11 -3.79 17.75
C LEU A 10 12.91 -3.15 16.38
N CYS A 11 13.08 -1.84 16.31
CA CYS A 11 12.75 -1.08 15.11
C CYS A 11 13.72 -1.31 13.96
N PHE A 12 14.98 -1.66 14.25
CA PHE A 12 15.95 -1.87 13.19
C PHE A 12 15.59 -3.08 12.30
N PRO A 13 15.31 -4.27 12.84
CA PRO A 13 14.86 -5.38 11.98
C PRO A 13 13.56 -5.08 11.24
N LEU A 14 12.64 -4.32 11.83
CA LEU A 14 11.44 -3.87 11.13
C LEU A 14 11.79 -2.99 9.93
N TYR A 15 12.72 -2.07 10.11
CA TYR A 15 13.19 -1.21 9.04
C TYR A 15 13.84 -2.03 7.91
N VAL A 16 14.75 -2.95 8.25
CA VAL A 16 15.42 -3.80 7.28
C VAL A 16 14.42 -4.64 6.50
N CYS A 17 13.52 -5.31 7.20
CA CYS A 17 12.50 -6.16 6.56
C CYS A 17 11.58 -5.35 5.67
N SER A 18 11.14 -4.19 6.13
CA SER A 18 10.25 -3.31 5.37
C SER A 18 10.88 -2.91 4.04
N LYS A 19 12.09 -2.36 4.06
CA LYS A 19 12.74 -1.91 2.82
C LYS A 19 13.10 -3.07 1.89
N GLU A 20 13.50 -4.22 2.45
CA GLU A 20 13.88 -5.38 1.65
C GLU A 20 12.67 -6.07 1.02
N ILE A 21 11.55 -6.14 1.74
CA ILE A 21 10.31 -6.68 1.18
C ILE A 21 9.81 -5.80 0.05
N ILE A 22 9.77 -4.48 0.23
CA ILE A 22 9.36 -3.54 -0.82
C ILE A 22 10.25 -3.68 -2.05
N LYS A 23 11.56 -3.83 -1.84
CA LYS A 23 12.52 -4.04 -2.93
C LYS A 23 12.20 -5.32 -3.71
N ARG A 24 11.79 -6.37 -3.03
CA ARG A 24 11.46 -7.65 -3.67
C ARG A 24 10.15 -7.62 -4.46
N TYR A 25 9.24 -6.70 -4.11
CA TYR A 25 8.05 -6.47 -4.91
C TYR A 25 8.35 -5.92 -6.30
N LYS A 26 9.45 -5.18 -6.43
CA LYS A 26 9.72 -4.37 -7.63
C LYS A 26 9.63 -5.13 -8.94
N PRO A 27 10.30 -6.29 -9.15
CA PRO A 27 10.21 -7.00 -10.43
C PRO A 27 8.78 -7.47 -10.75
N PHE A 28 7.99 -7.81 -9.74
CA PHE A 28 6.61 -8.27 -9.95
C PHE A 28 5.69 -7.08 -10.27
N LEU A 29 5.90 -5.95 -9.60
CA LEU A 29 5.11 -4.74 -9.83
C LEU A 29 5.44 -4.07 -11.16
N GLU A 30 6.67 -4.20 -11.65
CA GLU A 30 7.05 -3.71 -12.98
C GLU A 30 6.23 -4.39 -14.07
N GLN A 31 5.85 -5.64 -13.89
CA GLN A 31 5.00 -6.36 -14.85
C GLN A 31 3.62 -5.74 -15.02
N ILE A 32 3.14 -5.05 -14.00
CA ILE A 32 1.83 -4.36 -14.03
C ILE A 32 2.00 -2.83 -14.00
N ASP A 33 3.21 -2.35 -14.17
CA ASP A 33 3.56 -0.92 -14.23
C ASP A 33 3.08 -0.12 -13.01
N LEU A 34 3.32 -0.66 -11.81
CA LEU A 34 2.99 0.02 -10.56
C LEU A 34 4.21 0.07 -9.64
N THR A 35 4.32 1.18 -8.88
CA THR A 35 5.19 1.22 -7.71
C THR A 35 4.48 0.56 -6.54
N TYR A 36 5.19 0.28 -5.45
CA TYR A 36 4.56 -0.32 -4.28
C TYR A 36 3.43 0.55 -3.71
N THR A 37 3.66 1.86 -3.59
CA THR A 37 2.63 2.78 -3.07
C THR A 37 1.41 2.84 -4.00
N GLN A 38 1.64 2.85 -5.31
CA GLN A 38 0.55 2.78 -6.29
C GLN A 38 -0.23 1.47 -6.15
N TYR A 39 0.48 0.36 -5.95
CA TYR A 39 -0.13 -0.95 -5.77
C TYR A 39 -1.05 -1.00 -4.55
N ILE A 40 -0.60 -0.48 -3.39
CA ILE A 40 -1.45 -0.51 -2.20
C ILE A 40 -2.65 0.44 -2.32
N VAL A 41 -2.52 1.55 -3.04
CA VAL A 41 -3.68 2.40 -3.37
C VAL A 41 -4.66 1.61 -4.23
N MET A 42 -4.17 0.91 -5.26
CA MET A 42 -5.03 0.10 -6.12
C MET A 42 -5.70 -1.04 -5.34
N MET A 43 -5.03 -1.61 -4.35
CA MET A 43 -5.65 -2.62 -3.48
C MET A 43 -6.89 -2.05 -2.77
N VAL A 44 -6.79 -0.82 -2.27
CA VAL A 44 -7.94 -0.12 -1.68
C VAL A 44 -9.02 0.11 -2.74
N MET A 45 -8.64 0.56 -3.93
CA MET A 45 -9.58 0.85 -5.01
C MET A 45 -10.29 -0.40 -5.52
N TRP A 46 -9.59 -1.54 -5.60
CA TRP A 46 -10.23 -2.82 -5.97
C TRP A 46 -11.26 -3.25 -4.94
N GLU A 47 -11.01 -2.97 -3.68
CA GLU A 47 -11.92 -3.32 -2.59
C GLU A 47 -13.11 -2.37 -2.48
N GLU A 48 -12.84 -1.05 -2.44
CA GLU A 48 -13.85 -0.02 -2.19
C GLU A 48 -14.58 0.47 -3.45
N LYS A 49 -13.94 0.40 -4.60
CA LYS A 49 -14.38 0.94 -5.90
C LYS A 49 -14.40 2.46 -5.93
N GLU A 50 -14.82 3.09 -4.86
CA GLU A 50 -14.92 4.53 -4.72
C GLU A 50 -14.60 4.90 -3.27
N ILE A 51 -13.83 5.97 -3.05
CA ILE A 51 -13.44 6.40 -1.71
C ILE A 51 -13.16 7.89 -1.70
N GLN A 52 -13.48 8.55 -0.60
CA GLN A 52 -13.08 9.94 -0.41
C GLN A 52 -11.58 10.02 -0.14
N PHE A 53 -10.96 11.09 -0.65
CA PHE A 53 -9.52 11.30 -0.47
C PHE A 53 -9.10 11.25 1.00
N ARG A 54 -9.88 11.90 1.88
CA ARG A 54 -9.61 11.92 3.31
C ARG A 54 -9.60 10.51 3.93
N ASP A 55 -10.54 9.69 3.52
CA ASP A 55 -10.64 8.30 4.02
C ASP A 55 -9.48 7.45 3.52
N LEU A 56 -9.04 7.69 2.28
CA LEU A 56 -7.87 7.01 1.73
C LEU A 56 -6.60 7.40 2.48
N VAL A 57 -6.41 8.69 2.79
CA VAL A 57 -5.28 9.18 3.58
C VAL A 57 -5.21 8.44 4.92
N ASN A 58 -6.33 8.35 5.61
CA ASN A 58 -6.41 7.69 6.92
C ASN A 58 -6.13 6.18 6.80
N LYS A 59 -6.69 5.55 5.78
CA LYS A 59 -6.52 4.11 5.57
C LYS A 59 -5.08 3.73 5.24
N MET A 60 -4.38 4.61 4.53
CA MET A 60 -3.00 4.37 4.07
C MET A 60 -1.94 4.77 5.09
N TYR A 61 -2.31 5.46 6.16
CA TYR A 61 -1.34 6.01 7.13
C TYR A 61 -0.30 6.93 6.47
N LEU A 62 -0.69 7.64 5.42
CA LEU A 62 0.17 8.57 4.70
C LEU A 62 -0.39 9.98 4.83
N GLU A 63 0.50 10.97 4.71
CA GLU A 63 0.08 12.36 4.65
C GLU A 63 -0.47 12.71 3.28
N SER A 64 -1.38 13.68 3.22
CA SER A 64 -2.02 14.13 1.99
C SER A 64 -1.03 14.51 0.90
N ASN A 65 0.04 15.23 1.28
CA ASN A 65 1.04 15.69 0.33
C ASN A 65 1.94 14.56 -0.19
N THR A 66 2.04 13.46 0.53
CA THR A 66 2.75 12.26 0.07
C THR A 66 1.88 11.46 -0.89
N LEU A 67 0.58 11.37 -0.59
CA LEU A 67 -0.37 10.58 -1.37
C LEU A 67 -0.75 11.26 -2.69
N SER A 68 -0.87 12.59 -2.71
CA SER A 68 -1.31 13.34 -3.91
C SER A 68 -0.52 13.03 -5.18
N PRO A 69 0.83 13.00 -5.15
CA PRO A 69 1.59 12.64 -6.36
C PRO A 69 1.35 11.20 -6.82
N VAL A 70 1.11 10.28 -5.90
CA VAL A 70 0.80 8.88 -6.21
C VAL A 70 -0.51 8.80 -6.98
N LEU A 71 -1.54 9.50 -6.49
CA LEU A 71 -2.85 9.53 -7.12
C LEU A 71 -2.78 10.18 -8.50
N LYS A 72 -2.01 11.24 -8.66
CA LYS A 72 -1.85 11.89 -9.96
C LYS A 72 -1.27 10.93 -10.99
N LYS A 73 -0.28 10.14 -10.61
CA LYS A 73 0.32 9.15 -11.52
C LYS A 73 -0.69 8.06 -11.89
N LEU A 74 -1.51 7.62 -10.95
CA LEU A 74 -2.56 6.63 -11.22
C LEU A 74 -3.64 7.22 -12.14
N GLU A 75 -3.97 8.50 -11.97
CA GLU A 75 -4.86 9.24 -12.85
C GLU A 75 -4.29 9.32 -14.27
N ASP A 76 -3.00 9.67 -14.38
CA ASP A 76 -2.30 9.76 -15.66
C ASP A 76 -2.28 8.40 -16.39
N LYS A 77 -2.20 7.31 -15.64
CA LYS A 77 -2.28 5.94 -16.17
C LYS A 77 -3.73 5.53 -16.47
N LYS A 78 -4.70 6.37 -16.14
CA LYS A 78 -6.13 6.14 -16.35
C LYS A 78 -6.68 4.95 -15.57
N LEU A 79 -6.09 4.68 -14.42
CA LEU A 79 -6.53 3.60 -13.52
C LEU A 79 -7.57 4.09 -12.52
N ILE A 80 -7.54 5.37 -12.19
CA ILE A 80 -8.52 6.02 -11.30
C ILE A 80 -8.95 7.36 -11.91
N GLU A 81 -10.09 7.86 -11.44
CA GLU A 81 -10.60 9.18 -11.75
C GLU A 81 -10.79 9.96 -10.45
N ARG A 82 -10.52 11.24 -10.52
CA ARG A 82 -10.70 12.16 -9.40
C ARG A 82 -11.87 13.07 -9.71
N LYS A 83 -12.86 13.09 -8.81
CA LYS A 83 -14.04 13.96 -8.94
C LYS A 83 -14.15 14.86 -7.73
N LYS A 84 -14.36 16.16 -7.97
CA LYS A 84 -14.69 17.09 -6.90
C LYS A 84 -16.20 17.07 -6.68
N ILE A 85 -16.65 16.89 -5.45
CA ILE A 85 -18.07 17.07 -5.13
C ILE A 85 -18.33 18.56 -5.04
N THR A 86 -19.42 18.98 -5.69
CA THR A 86 -19.95 20.34 -5.83
C THR A 86 -19.47 21.37 -4.80
N GLY A 87 -18.75 22.39 -5.29
CA GLY A 87 -18.52 23.64 -4.58
C GLY A 87 -17.51 23.62 -3.45
N ASN A 88 -16.90 22.48 -3.16
CA ASN A 88 -15.92 22.39 -2.08
C ASN A 88 -14.68 21.62 -2.54
N ASP A 89 -13.56 22.33 -2.69
CA ASP A 89 -12.28 21.76 -3.11
C ASP A 89 -11.73 20.71 -2.15
N LYS A 90 -12.31 20.60 -0.95
CA LYS A 90 -11.88 19.65 0.08
C LYS A 90 -12.53 18.26 -0.08
N ASN A 91 -13.62 18.17 -0.83
CA ASN A 91 -14.33 16.90 -1.03
C ASN A 91 -13.98 16.30 -2.38
N ILE A 92 -12.89 15.53 -2.39
CA ILE A 92 -12.43 14.80 -3.58
C ILE A 92 -12.83 13.34 -3.41
N ILE A 93 -13.50 12.80 -4.43
CA ILE A 93 -13.83 11.38 -4.52
C ILE A 93 -12.95 10.74 -5.59
N LEU A 94 -12.37 9.60 -5.24
CA LEU A 94 -11.59 8.79 -6.16
C LEU A 94 -12.43 7.58 -6.57
N SER A 95 -12.48 7.31 -7.86
CA SER A 95 -13.22 6.17 -8.42
C SER A 95 -12.30 5.34 -9.28
N ILE A 96 -12.43 4.02 -9.21
CA ILE A 96 -11.67 3.12 -10.07
C ILE A 96 -12.28 3.13 -11.47
N THR A 97 -11.43 3.10 -12.49
CA THR A 97 -11.87 3.01 -13.88
C THR A 97 -12.05 1.56 -14.31
N LYS A 98 -12.64 1.35 -15.51
CA LYS A 98 -12.72 0.01 -16.10
C LYS A 98 -11.32 -0.59 -16.26
N LYS A 99 -10.36 0.21 -16.73
CA LYS A 99 -8.96 -0.22 -16.90
C LYS A 99 -8.36 -0.64 -15.55
N GLY A 100 -8.65 0.13 -14.48
CA GLY A 100 -8.20 -0.20 -13.13
C GLY A 100 -8.78 -1.52 -12.64
N ILE A 101 -10.06 -1.77 -12.90
CA ILE A 101 -10.72 -3.03 -12.52
C ILE A 101 -10.08 -4.20 -13.28
N GLU A 102 -9.83 -4.05 -14.57
CA GLU A 102 -9.22 -5.09 -15.41
C GLU A 102 -7.81 -5.46 -14.94
N LEU A 103 -7.05 -4.48 -14.44
CA LEU A 103 -5.69 -4.70 -13.95
C LEU A 103 -5.65 -5.67 -12.76
N LYS A 104 -6.73 -5.80 -12.01
CA LYS A 104 -6.81 -6.70 -10.86
C LYS A 104 -6.45 -8.14 -11.21
N GLU A 105 -6.82 -8.61 -12.40
CA GLU A 105 -6.54 -9.99 -12.81
C GLU A 105 -5.04 -10.27 -12.89
N GLU A 106 -4.26 -9.32 -13.41
CA GLU A 106 -2.80 -9.44 -13.45
C GLU A 106 -2.19 -9.24 -12.05
N ALA A 107 -2.75 -8.33 -11.27
CA ALA A 107 -2.26 -8.01 -9.94
C ALA A 107 -2.41 -9.16 -8.94
N LYS A 108 -3.35 -10.07 -9.16
CA LYS A 108 -3.56 -11.25 -8.29
C LYS A 108 -2.33 -12.14 -8.18
N LEU A 109 -1.47 -12.11 -9.19
CA LEU A 109 -0.25 -12.92 -9.21
C LEU A 109 0.85 -12.36 -8.30
N VAL A 110 0.80 -11.07 -7.99
CA VAL A 110 1.86 -10.41 -7.22
C VAL A 110 2.05 -11.00 -5.82
N PRO A 111 1.00 -11.15 -4.99
CA PRO A 111 1.17 -11.74 -3.67
C PRO A 111 1.74 -13.16 -3.69
N MET A 112 1.34 -13.96 -4.68
CA MET A 112 1.83 -15.33 -4.83
C MET A 112 3.33 -15.33 -5.17
N GLN A 113 3.74 -14.47 -6.11
CA GLN A 113 5.13 -14.36 -6.53
C GLN A 113 6.01 -13.85 -5.38
N LEU A 114 5.53 -12.86 -4.63
CA LEU A 114 6.26 -12.37 -3.47
C LEU A 114 6.40 -13.44 -2.40
N GLY A 115 5.32 -14.16 -2.12
CA GLY A 115 5.31 -15.23 -1.11
C GLY A 115 6.38 -16.29 -1.35
N LYS A 116 6.68 -16.57 -2.62
CA LYS A 116 7.74 -17.52 -2.99
C LYS A 116 9.14 -16.99 -2.71
N CYS A 117 9.30 -15.67 -2.62
CA CYS A 117 10.59 -15.03 -2.36
C CYS A 117 10.89 -14.86 -0.87
N LEU A 118 9.86 -14.95 -0.03
CA LEU A 118 10.00 -14.79 1.42
C LEU A 118 10.10 -16.16 2.07
N GLU A 119 11.21 -16.40 2.78
CA GLU A 119 11.41 -17.63 3.52
C GLU A 119 10.82 -17.48 4.92
N ILE A 120 9.50 -17.44 5.01
CA ILE A 120 8.80 -17.35 6.28
C ILE A 120 7.74 -18.44 6.35
N LYS A 121 7.67 -19.12 7.49
CA LYS A 121 6.63 -20.12 7.73
C LYS A 121 5.27 -19.43 7.79
N GLU A 122 4.25 -20.07 7.26
CA GLU A 122 2.88 -19.53 7.25
C GLU A 122 2.42 -19.10 8.64
N GLU A 123 2.70 -19.93 9.63
CA GLU A 123 2.35 -19.64 11.03
C GLU A 123 3.03 -18.38 11.56
N ASP A 124 4.33 -18.21 11.27
CA ASP A 124 5.09 -17.03 11.67
C ASP A 124 4.58 -15.79 10.98
N GLY A 125 4.26 -15.88 9.69
CA GLY A 125 3.70 -14.77 8.93
C GLY A 125 2.37 -14.31 9.50
N LYS A 126 1.52 -15.24 9.88
CA LYS A 126 0.22 -14.93 10.49
C LYS A 126 0.39 -14.23 11.83
N THR A 127 1.27 -14.73 12.68
CA THR A 127 1.56 -14.15 13.99
C THR A 127 2.14 -12.74 13.86
N LEU A 128 3.10 -12.58 12.94
CA LEU A 128 3.70 -11.26 12.67
C LEU A 128 2.65 -10.25 12.21
N LYS A 129 1.79 -10.65 11.30
CA LYS A 129 0.70 -9.79 10.80
C LYS A 129 -0.22 -9.32 11.93
N GLU A 130 -0.59 -10.22 12.84
CA GLU A 130 -1.43 -9.90 14.00
C GLU A 130 -0.76 -8.88 14.91
N ILE A 131 0.54 -9.07 15.18
CA ILE A 131 1.32 -8.15 16.02
C ILE A 131 1.42 -6.78 15.36
N LEU A 132 1.72 -6.74 14.07
CA LEU A 132 1.83 -5.48 13.32
C LEU A 132 0.50 -4.73 13.29
N HIS A 133 -0.61 -5.43 13.10
CA HIS A 133 -1.95 -4.80 13.11
C HIS A 133 -2.26 -4.16 14.46
N ARG A 134 -1.91 -4.82 15.57
CA ARG A 134 -2.10 -4.22 16.89
C ARG A 134 -1.25 -2.97 17.08
N LEU A 135 -0.01 -3.01 16.59
CA LEU A 135 0.89 -1.86 16.66
C LEU A 135 0.35 -0.69 15.82
N MET A 136 -0.14 -0.97 14.61
CA MET A 136 -0.70 0.05 13.73
C MET A 136 -1.86 0.81 14.38
N GLN A 137 -2.68 0.13 15.17
CA GLN A 137 -3.81 0.76 15.86
C GLN A 137 -3.39 1.83 16.86
N THR A 138 -2.14 1.80 17.32
CA THR A 138 -1.61 2.81 18.25
C THR A 138 -1.19 4.10 17.56
N PHE A 139 -1.17 4.16 16.25
CA PHE A 139 -0.66 5.30 15.46
C PHE A 139 -1.73 6.30 15.02
N ASN A 140 -2.94 6.13 15.46
CA ASN A 140 -4.04 7.07 15.13
C ASN A 140 -4.10 8.22 16.11
#